data_770332f0b10dbd26f2ebdaa26ead5b89
#
_entry.id   770332f0b10dbd26f2ebdaa26ead5b89
#
_cell.length_a   1.000
_cell.length_b   1.000
_cell.length_c   1.000
_cell.angle_alpha   90.00
_cell.angle_beta   90.00
_cell.angle_gamma   90.00
#
_symmetry.space_group_name_H-M   'P 1'
#
loop_
_entity.id
_entity.type
_entity.pdbx_description
1 polymer ?
#
loop_
_entity_poly.entity_id
_entity_poly.type
_entity_poly.pdbx_seq_one_letter_code
_entity_poly.pdbx_strand_id
1 'polypeptide(L)' 'PSQVRMVQLFLSSETEPIFRTQIEKLKQVYNSENITDAVMTAVKNEYESNNS' A
#
# COMPACT_ATOMS: atom_id res chain seq x y z
N PRO A 1 11.79 16.81 -14.55
CA PRO A 1 12.26 15.65 -13.81
C PRO A 1 11.40 15.36 -12.61
N SER A 2 11.11 14.09 -12.43
CA SER A 2 10.32 13.68 -11.30
C SER A 2 11.16 13.71 -10.03
N GLN A 3 10.55 14.15 -8.95
CA GLN A 3 11.20 14.12 -7.65
C GLN A 3 10.63 12.94 -6.85
N VAL A 4 11.54 12.17 -6.28
CA VAL A 4 11.15 11.05 -5.45
C VAL A 4 11.17 11.49 -4.00
N ARG A 5 10.05 11.30 -3.31
CA ARG A 5 9.94 11.61 -1.90
C ARG A 5 9.68 10.33 -1.14
N MET A 6 10.27 10.24 0.03
CA MET A 6 10.15 9.06 0.85
C MET A 6 9.06 9.25 1.90
N VAL A 7 8.19 8.25 2.01
CA VAL A 7 7.21 8.16 3.08
C VAL A 7 7.49 6.86 3.82
N GLN A 8 7.67 6.95 5.14
CA GLN A 8 8.01 5.80 5.95
C GLN A 8 6.86 5.42 6.87
N LEU A 9 6.68 4.11 7.01
CA LEU A 9 5.71 3.57 7.94
C LEU A 9 6.46 2.79 9.00
N PHE A 10 6.08 3.00 10.26
CA PHE A 10 6.69 2.32 11.39
C PHE A 10 5.71 1.27 11.89
N LEU A 11 6.03 0.01 11.65
CA LEU A 11 5.14 -1.10 11.99
C LEU A 11 5.72 -1.85 13.19
N SER A 12 4.82 -2.20 14.13
CA SER A 12 5.24 -3.03 15.26
C SER A 12 5.59 -4.43 14.78
N SER A 13 6.26 -5.19 15.65
CA SER A 13 6.61 -6.56 15.32
C SER A 13 5.38 -7.45 15.13
N GLU A 14 4.25 -7.04 15.70
CA GLU A 14 3.00 -7.77 15.51
C GLU A 14 2.30 -7.36 14.22
N THR A 15 2.39 -6.10 13.86
CA THR A 15 1.69 -5.55 12.69
C THR A 15 2.43 -5.86 11.39
N GLU A 16 3.74 -5.91 11.43
CA GLU A 16 4.56 -6.05 10.23
C GLU A 16 4.23 -7.29 9.42
N PRO A 17 4.15 -8.50 10.04
CA PRO A 17 3.82 -9.68 9.25
C PRO A 17 2.39 -9.64 8.70
N ILE A 18 1.47 -9.03 9.43
CA ILE A 18 0.09 -8.88 8.95
C ILE A 18 0.08 -8.00 7.72
N PHE A 19 0.75 -6.86 7.79
CA PHE A 19 0.84 -5.95 6.65
C PHE A 19 1.47 -6.64 5.44
N ARG A 20 2.56 -7.37 5.67
CA ARG A 20 3.28 -8.05 4.60
C ARG A 20 2.38 -9.04 3.86
N THR A 21 1.63 -9.85 4.62
CA THR A 21 0.72 -10.81 4.04
C THR A 21 -0.37 -10.12 3.23
N GLN A 22 -0.94 -9.08 3.80
CA GLN A 22 -2.04 -8.38 3.15
C GLN A 22 -1.59 -7.63 1.90
N ILE A 23 -0.42 -6.99 1.97
CA ILE A 23 0.04 -6.22 0.82
C ILE A 23 0.46 -7.12 -0.34
N GLU A 24 0.99 -8.32 -0.04
CA GLU A 24 1.30 -9.27 -1.11
C GLU A 24 0.03 -9.72 -1.83
N LYS A 25 -1.04 -9.94 -1.07
CA LYS A 25 -2.33 -10.29 -1.66
C LYS A 25 -2.85 -9.16 -2.55
N LEU A 26 -2.81 -7.94 -2.04
CA LEU A 26 -3.29 -6.79 -2.79
C LEU A 26 -2.46 -6.53 -4.04
N LYS A 27 -1.17 -6.77 -3.95
CA LYS A 27 -0.29 -6.64 -5.10
C LYS A 27 -0.76 -7.54 -6.24
N GLN A 28 -1.18 -8.76 -5.91
CA GLN A 28 -1.71 -9.68 -6.90
C GLN A 28 -3.08 -9.23 -7.41
N VAL A 29 -3.95 -8.81 -6.51
CA VAL A 29 -5.29 -8.38 -6.88
C VAL A 29 -5.25 -7.18 -7.81
N TYR A 30 -4.37 -6.23 -7.54
CA TYR A 30 -4.25 -5.01 -8.35
C TYR A 30 -3.34 -5.19 -9.55
N ASN A 31 -2.68 -6.35 -9.65
CA ASN A 31 -1.69 -6.57 -10.70
C ASN A 31 -0.61 -5.50 -10.67
N SER A 32 -0.16 -5.15 -9.47
CA SER A 32 0.85 -4.13 -9.26
C SER A 32 2.25 -4.73 -9.39
N GLU A 33 3.16 -3.94 -9.94
CA GLU A 33 4.53 -4.41 -10.13
C GLU A 33 5.35 -4.34 -8.85
N ASN A 34 4.94 -3.47 -7.91
CA ASN A 34 5.70 -3.30 -6.68
C ASN A 34 4.75 -2.95 -5.53
N ILE A 35 5.30 -2.98 -4.33
CA ILE A 35 4.51 -2.72 -3.12
C ILE A 35 4.00 -1.29 -3.07
N THR A 36 4.80 -0.34 -3.53
CA THR A 36 4.39 1.07 -3.52
C THR A 36 3.10 1.27 -4.31
N ASP A 37 3.01 0.68 -5.51
CA ASP A 37 1.82 0.79 -6.32
C ASP A 37 0.62 0.16 -5.63
N ALA A 38 0.82 -0.99 -5.00
CA ALA A 38 -0.28 -1.66 -4.30
C ALA A 38 -0.78 -0.82 -3.14
N VAL A 39 0.13 -0.24 -2.36
CA VAL A 39 -0.24 0.62 -1.25
C VAL A 39 -0.99 1.85 -1.74
N MET A 40 -0.50 2.50 -2.78
CA MET A 40 -1.14 3.69 -3.31
C MET A 40 -2.53 3.38 -3.85
N THR A 41 -2.69 2.26 -4.52
CA THR A 41 -3.99 1.86 -5.04
C THR A 41 -4.97 1.60 -3.89
N ALA A 42 -4.50 0.93 -2.84
CA ALA A 42 -5.35 0.64 -1.68
C ALA A 42 -5.77 1.93 -0.99
N VAL A 43 -4.83 2.85 -0.80
CA VAL A 43 -5.12 4.13 -0.14
C VAL A 43 -6.11 4.93 -0.98
N LYS A 44 -5.91 4.99 -2.29
CA LYS A 44 -6.80 5.71 -3.18
C LYS A 44 -8.21 5.12 -3.13
N ASN A 45 -8.31 3.80 -3.19
CA ASN A 45 -9.61 3.15 -3.18
C ASN A 45 -10.36 3.42 -1.87
N GLU A 46 -9.65 3.36 -0.75
CA GLU A 46 -10.27 3.61 0.54
C GLU A 46 -10.69 5.07 0.67
N TYR A 47 -9.86 5.97 0.21
CA TYR A 47 -10.18 7.40 0.24
C TYR A 47 -11.45 7.68 -0.58
N GLU A 48 -11.52 7.17 -1.79
CA GLU A 48 -12.66 7.40 -2.67
C GLU A 48 -13.93 6.76 -2.11
N SER A 49 -13.79 5.60 -1.49
CA SER A 49 -14.92 4.92 -0.88
C SER A 49 -15.53 5.75 0.24
N ASN A 50 -14.71 6.47 0.98
CA ASN A 50 -15.18 7.26 2.11
C ASN A 50 -15.60 8.68 1.74
N ASN A 51 -15.38 9.09 0.49
CA ASN A 51 -15.72 10.43 0.02
C ASN A 51 -16.80 10.42 -1.05
N SER A 52 -17.34 9.28 -1.33
CA SER A 52 -18.42 9.18 -2.33
C SER A 52 -19.78 9.46 -1.75
#